data_2926da92ee6de0c8e9bde42aa67e98b7
#
_entry.id   2926da92ee6de0c8e9bde42aa67e98b7
#
_cell.length_a   1.000
_cell.length_b   1.000
_cell.length_c   1.000
_cell.angle_alpha   90.00
_cell.angle_beta   90.00
_cell.angle_gamma   90.00
#
_symmetry.space_group_name_H-M   'P 1'
#
loop_
_entity.id
_entity.type
_entity.pdbx_description
1 polymer ?
#
loop_
_entity_poly.entity_id
_entity_poly.type
_entity_poly.pdbx_seq_one_letter_code
_entity_poly.pdbx_strand_id
1 'polypeptide(L)'
;MQSRKKILFVLPSLCAGGAERVISFVSQQLNTNDFKVKLIVLGFEKDAVYNVDSIEVKYLNKKRLLASVATLFRLLMKEKPSIVVSSIGHVNIMMGFFSIFFRKIKFIGREASVVSKMNEFSKLNSKLNLSLMKIFYPRLSAIICQSGDMRNDFIHTLHLNPSKLVLIHNPITKFPTIIRSYDFKDKLNFITVGRLSEEKGYVRILEGLSKIKNYDFHYTIIGSGPQLEIIKECICKYNLTDKISFIPYTHEVLEEVSKNDYFIQGSFVEGFPNALLESCSVGTPVIAFNSPGGTKEIVRIGVNGFLVENKMEFISVLNDLTKLKSIDKNEVIKSVMSKFNSKEILNKYETLFNQL
;
A
#
# COMPACT_ATOMS: atom_id res chain seq x y z
N MET A 1 -9.73 -9.19 36.31
CA MET A 1 -9.68 -9.09 34.86
C MET A 1 -9.02 -7.76 34.49
N GLN A 2 -7.92 -7.79 33.77
CA GLN A 2 -7.28 -6.58 33.26
C GLN A 2 -8.23 -5.90 32.26
N SER A 3 -8.50 -4.60 32.40
CA SER A 3 -9.42 -3.91 31.51
C SER A 3 -8.82 -3.83 30.08
N ARG A 4 -9.57 -4.28 29.08
CA ARG A 4 -9.16 -4.24 27.67
C ARG A 4 -8.74 -2.83 27.27
N LYS A 5 -7.58 -2.67 26.60
CA LYS A 5 -7.16 -1.37 26.06
C LYS A 5 -8.13 -0.93 24.96
N LYS A 6 -8.67 0.30 25.06
CA LYS A 6 -9.56 0.86 24.04
C LYS A 6 -8.74 1.52 22.94
N ILE A 7 -8.89 1.03 21.69
CA ILE A 7 -8.18 1.53 20.52
C ILE A 7 -9.18 2.13 19.53
N LEU A 8 -8.93 3.36 19.10
CA LEU A 8 -9.66 3.96 17.98
C LEU A 8 -8.74 4.02 16.75
N PHE A 9 -9.16 3.41 15.65
CA PHE A 9 -8.57 3.65 14.34
C PHE A 9 -9.28 4.81 13.67
N VAL A 10 -8.53 5.69 13.00
CA VAL A 10 -9.07 6.88 12.33
C VAL A 10 -8.59 6.90 10.89
N LEU A 11 -9.53 6.82 9.96
CA LEU A 11 -9.31 6.89 8.51
C LEU A 11 -10.03 8.07 7.88
N PRO A 12 -9.48 8.66 6.80
CA PRO A 12 -10.19 9.70 6.06
C PRO A 12 -11.41 9.14 5.32
N SER A 13 -11.33 7.92 4.80
CA SER A 13 -12.38 7.23 4.05
C SER A 13 -12.20 5.71 4.14
N LEU A 14 -13.15 4.95 3.58
CA LEU A 14 -13.03 3.52 3.27
C LEU A 14 -13.12 3.27 1.75
N CYS A 15 -12.76 4.25 0.93
CA CYS A 15 -12.64 4.12 -0.51
C CYS A 15 -11.57 3.09 -0.91
N ALA A 16 -11.55 2.69 -2.18
CA ALA A 16 -10.57 1.76 -2.72
C ALA A 16 -9.14 2.34 -2.61
N GLY A 17 -8.42 1.94 -1.57
CA GLY A 17 -7.04 2.36 -1.29
C GLY A 17 -6.27 1.32 -0.49
N GLY A 18 -4.94 1.29 -0.67
CA GLY A 18 -4.08 0.31 0.00
C GLY A 18 -3.97 0.55 1.51
N ALA A 19 -4.00 1.81 1.95
CA ALA A 19 -3.94 2.18 3.36
C ALA A 19 -5.24 1.82 4.07
N GLU A 20 -6.38 2.14 3.44
CA GLU A 20 -7.73 1.84 3.93
C GLU A 20 -7.93 0.34 4.09
N ARG A 21 -7.52 -0.44 3.07
CA ARG A 21 -7.61 -1.90 3.11
C ARG A 21 -6.82 -2.52 4.27
N VAL A 22 -5.57 -2.09 4.45
CA VAL A 22 -4.72 -2.63 5.52
C VAL A 22 -5.30 -2.28 6.89
N ILE A 23 -5.73 -1.05 7.11
CA ILE A 23 -6.30 -0.65 8.41
C ILE A 23 -7.66 -1.31 8.66
N SER A 24 -8.52 -1.45 7.64
CA SER A 24 -9.76 -2.22 7.75
C SER A 24 -9.49 -3.65 8.20
N PHE A 25 -8.46 -4.29 7.62
CA PHE A 25 -8.06 -5.64 8.00
C PHE A 25 -7.50 -5.69 9.43
N VAL A 26 -6.47 -4.88 9.73
CA VAL A 26 -5.79 -4.89 11.03
C VAL A 26 -6.76 -4.58 12.16
N SER A 27 -7.63 -3.59 12.01
CA SER A 27 -8.58 -3.20 13.05
C SER A 27 -9.56 -4.30 13.43
N GLN A 28 -9.91 -5.19 12.49
CA GLN A 28 -10.84 -6.30 12.71
C GLN A 28 -10.17 -7.57 13.27
N GLN A 29 -8.85 -7.71 13.11
CA GLN A 29 -8.13 -8.95 13.43
C GLN A 29 -7.35 -8.89 14.74
N LEU A 30 -7.35 -7.76 15.45
CA LEU A 30 -6.71 -7.66 16.76
C LEU A 30 -7.40 -8.54 17.81
N ASN A 31 -6.63 -9.07 18.75
CA ASN A 31 -7.14 -9.93 19.81
C ASN A 31 -8.20 -9.21 20.66
N THR A 32 -9.44 -9.67 20.58
CA THR A 32 -10.59 -9.07 21.30
C THR A 32 -10.56 -9.29 22.79
N ASN A 33 -9.72 -10.19 23.30
CA ASN A 33 -9.53 -10.36 24.75
C ASN A 33 -8.72 -9.20 25.36
N ASP A 34 -7.78 -8.63 24.59
CA ASP A 34 -6.87 -7.59 25.04
C ASP A 34 -7.32 -6.19 24.60
N PHE A 35 -8.00 -6.11 23.45
CA PHE A 35 -8.32 -4.83 22.80
C PHE A 35 -9.83 -4.68 22.55
N LYS A 36 -10.35 -3.48 22.86
CA LYS A 36 -11.67 -3.01 22.42
C LYS A 36 -11.46 -2.03 21.28
N VAL A 37 -11.74 -2.46 20.05
CA VAL A 37 -11.45 -1.71 18.83
C VAL A 37 -12.70 -1.02 18.29
N LYS A 38 -12.52 0.20 17.75
CA LYS A 38 -13.54 0.94 17.03
C LYS A 38 -12.88 1.67 15.85
N LEU A 39 -13.53 1.66 14.70
CA LEU A 39 -13.08 2.39 13.51
C LEU A 39 -13.89 3.68 13.34
N ILE A 40 -13.19 4.79 13.21
CA ILE A 40 -13.77 6.12 12.91
C ILE A 40 -13.40 6.49 11.48
N VAL A 41 -14.41 6.69 10.65
CA VAL A 41 -14.24 7.12 9.26
C VAL A 41 -14.72 8.56 9.14
N LEU A 42 -13.84 9.45 8.67
CA LEU A 42 -14.19 10.88 8.56
C LEU A 42 -15.21 11.12 7.43
N GLY A 43 -15.09 10.37 6.34
CA GLY A 43 -15.94 10.41 5.15
C GLY A 43 -17.31 9.79 5.32
N PHE A 44 -17.87 9.34 4.20
CA PHE A 44 -19.25 8.85 4.13
C PHE A 44 -19.29 7.32 3.96
N GLU A 45 -20.31 6.70 4.53
CA GLU A 45 -20.56 5.27 4.43
C GLU A 45 -20.81 4.81 2.98
N LYS A 46 -21.56 5.59 2.21
CA LYS A 46 -21.87 5.29 0.81
C LYS A 46 -20.66 5.17 -0.11
N ASP A 47 -19.51 5.70 0.30
CA ASP A 47 -18.25 5.67 -0.45
C ASP A 47 -17.35 4.49 0.00
N ALA A 48 -17.83 3.67 0.95
CA ALA A 48 -17.08 2.54 1.48
C ALA A 48 -17.03 1.38 0.48
N VAL A 49 -15.82 0.86 0.26
CA VAL A 49 -15.53 -0.32 -0.59
C VAL A 49 -15.17 -1.52 0.28
N TYR A 50 -14.61 -1.29 1.46
CA TYR A 50 -14.18 -2.35 2.37
C TYR A 50 -15.22 -2.57 3.46
N ASN A 51 -15.69 -3.82 3.60
CA ASN A 51 -16.58 -4.24 4.68
C ASN A 51 -15.80 -4.35 5.99
N VAL A 52 -16.41 -3.81 7.05
CA VAL A 52 -15.89 -3.87 8.41
C VAL A 52 -17.04 -4.26 9.33
N ASP A 53 -17.19 -5.58 9.54
CA ASP A 53 -18.38 -6.17 10.19
C ASP A 53 -18.11 -6.66 11.62
N SER A 54 -16.83 -6.92 11.98
CA SER A 54 -16.47 -7.50 13.28
C SER A 54 -16.24 -6.48 14.40
N ILE A 55 -16.23 -5.18 14.07
CA ILE A 55 -16.04 -4.07 15.02
C ILE A 55 -17.01 -2.93 14.75
N GLU A 56 -17.20 -2.06 15.75
CA GLU A 56 -18.03 -0.86 15.58
C GLU A 56 -17.36 0.14 14.62
N VAL A 57 -18.07 0.54 13.57
CA VAL A 57 -17.66 1.61 12.64
C VAL A 57 -18.52 2.84 12.85
N LYS A 58 -17.89 4.01 12.91
CA LYS A 58 -18.60 5.29 12.99
C LYS A 58 -18.16 6.24 11.87
N TYR A 59 -19.08 6.56 11.00
CA TYR A 59 -18.89 7.57 9.94
C TYR A 59 -19.22 8.96 10.46
N LEU A 60 -18.33 9.94 10.26
CA LEU A 60 -18.55 11.32 10.67
C LEU A 60 -19.25 12.15 9.59
N ASN A 61 -19.37 11.64 8.38
CA ASN A 61 -20.03 12.26 7.22
C ASN A 61 -19.48 13.67 6.91
N LYS A 62 -18.15 13.79 6.85
CA LYS A 62 -17.46 15.05 6.54
C LYS A 62 -16.74 14.97 5.21
N LYS A 63 -16.94 15.96 4.33
CA LYS A 63 -16.26 16.06 3.02
C LYS A 63 -14.79 16.47 3.14
N ARG A 64 -14.42 17.18 4.20
CA ARG A 64 -13.07 17.74 4.38
C ARG A 64 -12.57 17.46 5.79
N LEU A 65 -11.27 17.24 5.91
CA LEU A 65 -10.61 16.99 7.20
C LEU A 65 -10.93 18.06 8.23
N LEU A 66 -10.78 19.34 7.87
CA LEU A 66 -11.02 20.46 8.79
C LEU A 66 -12.44 20.48 9.35
N ALA A 67 -13.44 20.06 8.57
CA ALA A 67 -14.82 19.95 9.04
C ALA A 67 -15.03 18.84 10.07
N SER A 68 -14.10 17.87 10.16
CA SER A 68 -14.16 16.78 11.13
C SER A 68 -13.52 17.11 12.49
N VAL A 69 -12.70 18.16 12.57
CA VAL A 69 -11.87 18.51 13.76
C VAL A 69 -12.72 18.58 15.03
N ALA A 70 -13.75 19.43 15.07
CA ALA A 70 -14.57 19.62 16.27
C ALA A 70 -15.34 18.33 16.65
N THR A 71 -15.85 17.59 15.65
CA THR A 71 -16.59 16.35 15.88
C THR A 71 -15.68 15.27 16.43
N LEU A 72 -14.49 15.10 15.86
CA LEU A 72 -13.52 14.12 16.31
C LEU A 72 -12.95 14.49 17.69
N PHE A 73 -12.69 15.76 17.95
CA PHE A 73 -12.26 16.23 19.26
C PHE A 73 -13.28 15.87 20.35
N ARG A 74 -14.57 16.17 20.14
CA ARG A 74 -15.66 15.79 21.07
C ARG A 74 -15.76 14.27 21.24
N LEU A 75 -15.55 13.51 20.15
CA LEU A 75 -15.53 12.06 20.19
C LEU A 75 -14.42 11.55 21.09
N LEU A 76 -13.20 12.05 20.96
CA LEU A 76 -12.06 11.67 21.82
C LEU A 76 -12.31 11.99 23.29
N MET A 77 -12.93 13.14 23.62
CA MET A 77 -13.34 13.48 24.98
C MET A 77 -14.36 12.48 25.55
N LYS A 78 -15.32 12.04 24.72
CA LYS A 78 -16.36 11.08 25.13
C LYS A 78 -15.82 9.67 25.26
N GLU A 79 -15.10 9.20 24.26
CA GLU A 79 -14.64 7.81 24.15
C GLU A 79 -13.46 7.50 25.09
N LYS A 80 -12.62 8.49 25.39
CA LYS A 80 -11.42 8.37 26.23
C LYS A 80 -10.57 7.13 25.90
N PRO A 81 -10.15 6.94 24.64
CA PRO A 81 -9.38 5.76 24.25
C PRO A 81 -7.99 5.78 24.91
N SER A 82 -7.38 4.61 25.07
CA SER A 82 -5.98 4.49 25.49
C SER A 82 -5.06 4.82 24.30
N ILE A 83 -5.43 4.37 23.10
CA ILE A 83 -4.63 4.50 21.87
C ILE A 83 -5.53 5.02 20.75
N VAL A 84 -4.97 5.91 19.92
CA VAL A 84 -5.55 6.32 18.63
C VAL A 84 -4.53 6.02 17.54
N VAL A 85 -4.93 5.23 16.54
CA VAL A 85 -4.12 4.91 15.36
C VAL A 85 -4.71 5.64 14.16
N SER A 86 -3.99 6.56 13.57
CA SER A 86 -4.39 7.25 12.34
C SER A 86 -3.59 6.78 11.14
N SER A 87 -4.17 6.86 9.96
CA SER A 87 -3.46 6.57 8.71
C SER A 87 -3.64 7.72 7.73
N ILE A 88 -2.59 7.92 6.91
CA ILE A 88 -2.43 8.98 5.91
C ILE A 88 -2.03 10.34 6.53
N GLY A 89 -1.05 11.00 5.90
CA GLY A 89 -0.30 12.15 6.42
C GLY A 89 -1.14 13.28 7.03
N HIS A 90 -2.20 13.72 6.36
CA HIS A 90 -3.03 14.82 6.86
C HIS A 90 -3.84 14.46 8.13
N VAL A 91 -4.26 13.18 8.28
CA VAL A 91 -4.90 12.72 9.51
C VAL A 91 -3.87 12.58 10.62
N ASN A 92 -2.66 12.11 10.30
CA ASN A 92 -1.55 12.03 11.26
C ASN A 92 -1.16 13.41 11.82
N ILE A 93 -1.10 14.45 10.97
CA ILE A 93 -0.89 15.85 11.40
C ILE A 93 -1.95 16.27 12.39
N MET A 94 -3.24 16.00 12.11
CA MET A 94 -4.35 16.34 13.01
C MET A 94 -4.22 15.58 14.34
N MET A 95 -3.81 14.31 14.35
CA MET A 95 -3.58 13.57 15.59
C MET A 95 -2.39 14.11 16.37
N GLY A 96 -1.33 14.54 15.72
CA GLY A 96 -0.20 15.23 16.35
C GLY A 96 -0.63 16.57 16.99
N PHE A 97 -1.54 17.31 16.36
CA PHE A 97 -2.16 18.50 16.96
C PHE A 97 -3.01 18.13 18.19
N PHE A 98 -3.86 17.11 18.10
CA PHE A 98 -4.71 16.69 19.21
C PHE A 98 -3.90 16.16 20.41
N SER A 99 -2.72 15.63 20.22
CA SER A 99 -1.86 15.14 21.31
C SER A 99 -1.49 16.25 22.32
N ILE A 100 -1.58 17.52 21.93
CA ILE A 100 -1.35 18.66 22.81
C ILE A 100 -2.41 18.71 23.93
N PHE A 101 -3.65 18.37 23.60
CA PHE A 101 -4.80 18.44 24.50
C PHE A 101 -5.08 17.13 25.25
N PHE A 102 -4.73 15.99 24.65
CA PHE A 102 -5.04 14.66 25.16
C PHE A 102 -3.79 13.89 25.62
N ARG A 103 -3.13 14.38 26.68
CA ARG A 103 -1.84 13.84 27.17
C ARG A 103 -1.90 12.37 27.61
N LYS A 104 -3.08 11.85 27.99
CA LYS A 104 -3.26 10.44 28.41
C LYS A 104 -3.48 9.49 27.23
N ILE A 105 -3.78 10.01 26.04
CA ILE A 105 -4.01 9.20 24.84
C ILE A 105 -2.68 9.01 24.10
N LYS A 106 -2.35 7.79 23.74
CA LYS A 106 -1.21 7.47 22.88
C LYS A 106 -1.61 7.59 21.40
N PHE A 107 -1.09 8.59 20.71
CA PHE A 107 -1.37 8.79 19.29
C PHE A 107 -0.29 8.13 18.44
N ILE A 108 -0.70 7.24 17.55
CA ILE A 108 0.16 6.51 16.61
C ILE A 108 -0.22 6.95 15.19
N GLY A 109 0.74 7.47 14.44
CA GLY A 109 0.57 7.75 13.02
C GLY A 109 1.06 6.57 12.19
N ARG A 110 0.29 6.13 11.19
CA ARG A 110 0.74 5.19 10.17
C ARG A 110 0.87 5.94 8.84
N GLU A 111 2.03 5.91 8.24
CA GLU A 111 2.23 6.60 6.97
C GLU A 111 2.05 5.64 5.78
N ALA A 112 1.74 6.19 4.61
CA ALA A 112 1.37 5.40 3.44
C ALA A 112 2.35 5.53 2.26
N SER A 113 3.34 6.44 2.34
CA SER A 113 4.31 6.68 1.27
C SER A 113 5.63 7.26 1.79
N VAL A 114 6.68 7.21 0.98
CA VAL A 114 7.94 7.92 1.21
C VAL A 114 7.70 9.41 0.92
N VAL A 115 7.69 10.24 1.96
CA VAL A 115 7.19 11.62 1.90
C VAL A 115 8.04 12.52 1.00
N SER A 116 9.38 12.46 1.08
CA SER A 116 10.27 13.26 0.24
C SER A 116 10.02 13.00 -1.25
N LYS A 117 9.89 11.74 -1.63
CA LYS A 117 9.70 11.33 -3.02
C LYS A 117 8.30 11.57 -3.53
N MET A 118 7.28 11.37 -2.69
CA MET A 118 5.90 11.63 -3.06
C MET A 118 5.64 13.12 -3.34
N ASN A 119 6.39 14.01 -2.69
CA ASN A 119 6.31 15.45 -2.94
C ASN A 119 6.74 15.86 -4.36
N GLU A 120 7.56 15.05 -5.05
CA GLU A 120 7.96 15.29 -6.44
C GLU A 120 6.75 15.19 -7.40
N PHE A 121 5.75 14.37 -7.05
CA PHE A 121 4.49 14.18 -7.81
C PHE A 121 3.33 15.03 -7.31
N SER A 122 3.49 15.75 -6.19
CA SER A 122 2.46 16.57 -5.57
C SER A 122 2.59 18.04 -5.97
N LYS A 123 1.69 18.53 -6.81
CA LYS A 123 1.71 19.94 -7.31
C LYS A 123 1.21 20.98 -6.29
N LEU A 124 0.46 20.59 -5.24
CA LEU A 124 -0.18 21.52 -4.32
C LEU A 124 0.24 21.31 -2.86
N ASN A 125 0.69 22.38 -2.19
CA ASN A 125 0.92 22.47 -0.74
C ASN A 125 1.96 21.49 -0.13
N SER A 126 2.86 20.92 -0.95
CA SER A 126 3.87 19.97 -0.45
C SER A 126 4.77 20.57 0.66
N LYS A 127 5.20 21.84 0.50
CA LYS A 127 6.03 22.55 1.49
C LYS A 127 5.29 22.80 2.81
N LEU A 128 4.01 23.23 2.75
CA LEU A 128 3.19 23.47 3.94
C LEU A 128 2.93 22.14 4.69
N ASN A 129 2.58 21.08 3.97
CA ASN A 129 2.38 19.78 4.58
C ASN A 129 3.66 19.28 5.26
N LEU A 130 4.82 19.42 4.62
CA LEU A 130 6.10 19.03 5.20
C LEU A 130 6.42 19.83 6.48
N SER A 131 6.16 21.13 6.48
CA SER A 131 6.34 21.98 7.69
C SER A 131 5.42 21.54 8.81
N LEU A 132 4.15 21.26 8.54
CA LEU A 132 3.21 20.76 9.53
C LEU A 132 3.61 19.36 10.06
N MET A 133 4.12 18.50 9.20
CA MET A 133 4.66 17.19 9.63
C MET A 133 5.85 17.38 10.58
N LYS A 134 6.80 18.27 10.27
CA LYS A 134 7.95 18.58 11.16
C LYS A 134 7.50 19.09 12.54
N ILE A 135 6.39 19.80 12.64
CA ILE A 135 5.87 20.33 13.90
C ILE A 135 5.10 19.26 14.70
N PHE A 136 4.24 18.49 14.03
CA PHE A 136 3.27 17.64 14.71
C PHE A 136 3.67 16.16 14.83
N TYR A 137 4.48 15.61 13.91
CA TYR A 137 4.91 14.22 14.00
C TYR A 137 5.79 13.92 15.23
N PRO A 138 6.70 14.81 15.67
CA PRO A 138 7.44 14.60 16.91
C PRO A 138 6.56 14.44 18.15
N ARG A 139 5.30 14.89 18.10
CA ARG A 139 4.32 14.78 19.20
C ARG A 139 3.59 13.43 19.23
N LEU A 140 3.64 12.66 18.17
CA LEU A 140 3.08 11.30 18.15
C LEU A 140 3.88 10.39 19.08
N SER A 141 3.20 9.44 19.72
CA SER A 141 3.83 8.43 20.60
C SER A 141 4.68 7.45 19.81
N ALA A 142 4.21 7.05 18.63
CA ALA A 142 4.93 6.23 17.68
C ALA A 142 4.46 6.54 16.25
N ILE A 143 5.30 6.18 15.26
CA ILE A 143 4.98 6.28 13.84
C ILE A 143 5.30 4.94 13.19
N ILE A 144 4.29 4.31 12.61
CA ILE A 144 4.45 3.06 11.88
C ILE A 144 4.92 3.36 10.46
N CYS A 145 6.13 2.91 10.14
CA CYS A 145 6.72 2.92 8.82
C CYS A 145 6.53 1.54 8.18
N GLN A 146 6.09 1.50 6.92
CA GLN A 146 5.83 0.25 6.23
C GLN A 146 7.07 -0.35 5.56
N SER A 147 8.14 0.47 5.42
CA SER A 147 9.41 0.07 4.82
C SER A 147 10.59 0.76 5.50
N GLY A 148 11.79 0.17 5.36
CA GLY A 148 13.03 0.77 5.82
C GLY A 148 13.33 2.10 5.12
N ASP A 149 13.03 2.20 3.82
CA ASP A 149 13.19 3.46 3.09
C ASP A 149 12.30 4.57 3.65
N MET A 150 11.05 4.27 4.00
CA MET A 150 10.16 5.23 4.67
C MET A 150 10.69 5.64 6.04
N ARG A 151 11.21 4.68 6.82
CA ARG A 151 11.81 4.97 8.12
C ARG A 151 13.03 5.89 7.98
N ASN A 152 13.90 5.62 7.02
CA ASN A 152 15.08 6.44 6.74
C ASN A 152 14.69 7.83 6.23
N ASP A 153 13.69 7.92 5.35
CA ASP A 153 13.16 9.20 4.88
C ASP A 153 12.69 10.08 6.04
N PHE A 154 12.01 9.52 7.03
CA PHE A 154 11.54 10.27 8.20
C PHE A 154 12.66 10.75 9.09
N ILE A 155 13.73 9.96 9.25
CA ILE A 155 14.93 10.38 9.99
C ILE A 155 15.59 11.57 9.29
N HIS A 156 15.78 11.49 7.97
CA HIS A 156 16.54 12.49 7.23
C HIS A 156 15.71 13.73 6.84
N THR A 157 14.44 13.55 6.46
CA THR A 157 13.59 14.63 5.95
C THR A 157 12.86 15.37 7.07
N LEU A 158 12.35 14.64 8.06
CA LEU A 158 11.56 15.19 9.16
C LEU A 158 12.38 15.33 10.46
N HIS A 159 13.61 14.82 10.51
CA HIS A 159 14.47 14.78 11.69
C HIS A 159 13.81 14.14 12.91
N LEU A 160 13.05 13.05 12.67
CA LEU A 160 12.35 12.35 13.73
C LEU A 160 13.29 11.44 14.51
N ASN A 161 13.02 11.33 15.83
CA ASN A 161 13.76 10.41 16.68
C ASN A 161 13.51 8.95 16.23
N PRO A 162 14.56 8.17 15.89
CA PRO A 162 14.45 6.79 15.46
C PRO A 162 13.69 5.87 16.43
N SER A 163 13.71 6.16 17.74
CA SER A 163 12.99 5.38 18.76
C SER A 163 11.46 5.45 18.64
N LYS A 164 10.93 6.45 17.93
CA LYS A 164 9.49 6.59 17.64
C LYS A 164 9.07 5.92 16.34
N LEU A 165 10.03 5.47 15.52
CA LEU A 165 9.78 4.92 14.19
C LEU A 165 9.78 3.39 14.25
N VAL A 166 8.59 2.81 14.14
CA VAL A 166 8.37 1.36 14.24
C VAL A 166 8.15 0.78 12.84
N LEU A 167 8.98 -0.18 12.44
CA LEU A 167 8.85 -0.85 11.15
C LEU A 167 7.82 -1.99 11.25
N ILE A 168 6.65 -1.79 10.63
CA ILE A 168 5.62 -2.80 10.49
C ILE A 168 5.15 -2.83 9.04
N HIS A 169 5.52 -3.87 8.31
CA HIS A 169 5.11 -4.09 6.92
C HIS A 169 3.59 -4.29 6.80
N ASN A 170 3.08 -4.19 5.57
CA ASN A 170 1.69 -4.56 5.33
C ASN A 170 1.54 -6.08 5.32
N PRO A 171 0.43 -6.60 5.86
CA PRO A 171 0.12 -8.02 5.80
C PRO A 171 -0.43 -8.42 4.43
N ILE A 172 -0.32 -9.69 4.09
CA ILE A 172 -1.17 -10.33 3.10
C ILE A 172 -2.56 -10.42 3.71
N THR A 173 -3.53 -9.72 3.10
CA THR A 173 -4.90 -9.58 3.66
C THR A 173 -5.91 -10.55 3.05
N LYS A 174 -5.59 -11.15 1.91
CA LYS A 174 -6.41 -12.16 1.23
C LYS A 174 -5.54 -13.34 0.85
N PHE A 175 -6.04 -14.54 1.04
CA PHE A 175 -5.38 -15.76 0.62
C PHE A 175 -6.05 -16.31 -0.63
N PRO A 176 -5.28 -16.73 -1.64
CA PRO A 176 -5.85 -17.30 -2.85
C PRO A 176 -6.46 -18.68 -2.54
N THR A 177 -7.62 -18.94 -3.12
CA THR A 177 -8.28 -20.25 -3.08
C THR A 177 -7.78 -21.18 -4.19
N ILE A 178 -7.14 -20.64 -5.23
CA ILE A 178 -6.70 -21.39 -6.41
C ILE A 178 -5.29 -20.95 -6.79
N ILE A 179 -4.35 -21.91 -6.78
CA ILE A 179 -3.02 -21.77 -7.37
C ILE A 179 -3.09 -22.48 -8.72
N ARG A 180 -3.01 -21.75 -9.84
CA ARG A 180 -3.02 -22.35 -11.16
C ARG A 180 -1.65 -22.95 -11.50
N SER A 181 -1.64 -24.19 -12.04
CA SER A 181 -0.50 -24.76 -12.75
C SER A 181 -0.34 -24.05 -14.11
N TYR A 182 0.87 -23.87 -14.52
CA TYR A 182 1.21 -23.11 -15.73
C TYR A 182 1.97 -23.98 -16.73
N ASP A 183 1.54 -23.88 -18.00
CA ASP A 183 2.40 -24.21 -19.15
C ASP A 183 2.76 -22.90 -19.86
N PHE A 184 4.02 -22.61 -19.98
CA PHE A 184 4.51 -21.50 -20.80
C PHE A 184 4.10 -21.72 -22.25
N LYS A 185 3.13 -20.98 -22.70
CA LYS A 185 2.70 -20.91 -24.09
C LYS A 185 3.60 -19.94 -24.87
N ASP A 186 3.48 -19.93 -26.18
CA ASP A 186 4.23 -19.03 -27.07
C ASP A 186 3.93 -17.53 -26.84
N LYS A 187 3.00 -17.23 -25.95
CA LYS A 187 2.55 -15.88 -25.58
C LYS A 187 2.66 -15.68 -24.07
N LEU A 188 3.32 -14.60 -23.63
CA LEU A 188 3.39 -14.20 -22.23
C LEU A 188 2.30 -13.19 -21.85
N ASN A 189 1.71 -13.38 -20.67
CA ASN A 189 0.69 -12.48 -20.13
C ASN A 189 1.26 -11.68 -18.97
N PHE A 190 1.19 -10.37 -19.10
CA PHE A 190 1.62 -9.42 -18.10
C PHE A 190 0.41 -8.71 -17.47
N ILE A 191 0.54 -8.31 -16.22
CA ILE A 191 -0.50 -7.58 -15.52
C ILE A 191 0.08 -6.49 -14.62
N THR A 192 -0.66 -5.37 -14.49
CA THR A 192 -0.44 -4.36 -13.46
C THR A 192 -1.76 -4.01 -12.81
N VAL A 193 -1.77 -3.88 -11.50
CA VAL A 193 -2.94 -3.48 -10.71
C VAL A 193 -2.59 -2.21 -9.93
N GLY A 194 -3.35 -1.14 -10.13
CA GLY A 194 -3.15 0.09 -9.38
C GLY A 194 -3.82 1.31 -9.98
N ARG A 195 -3.78 2.42 -9.22
CA ARG A 195 -4.30 3.68 -9.70
C ARG A 195 -3.53 4.15 -10.93
N LEU A 196 -4.25 4.64 -11.96
CA LEU A 196 -3.64 5.18 -13.16
C LEU A 196 -3.17 6.62 -12.89
N SER A 197 -2.03 6.76 -12.23
CA SER A 197 -1.42 8.03 -11.83
C SER A 197 0.07 8.06 -12.18
N GLU A 198 0.65 9.23 -12.23
CA GLU A 198 2.00 9.48 -12.75
C GLU A 198 3.07 8.69 -11.99
N GLU A 199 2.98 8.67 -10.65
CA GLU A 199 3.91 7.97 -9.78
C GLU A 199 3.93 6.44 -10.00
N LYS A 200 2.90 5.88 -10.65
CA LYS A 200 2.83 4.43 -10.97
C LYS A 200 3.57 4.06 -12.26
N GLY A 201 3.98 5.03 -13.05
CA GLY A 201 4.93 4.84 -14.14
C GLY A 201 4.45 3.95 -15.29
N TYR A 202 3.16 3.97 -15.64
CA TYR A 202 2.62 3.15 -16.74
C TYR A 202 3.30 3.44 -18.09
N VAL A 203 3.67 4.71 -18.34
CA VAL A 203 4.31 5.09 -19.60
C VAL A 203 5.64 4.36 -19.80
N ARG A 204 6.47 4.22 -18.75
CA ARG A 204 7.75 3.50 -18.86
C ARG A 204 7.57 1.99 -19.02
N ILE A 205 6.47 1.42 -18.48
CA ILE A 205 6.11 0.02 -18.75
C ILE A 205 5.79 -0.18 -20.22
N LEU A 206 4.90 0.66 -20.79
CA LEU A 206 4.50 0.61 -22.20
C LEU A 206 5.68 0.78 -23.14
N GLU A 207 6.57 1.71 -22.83
CA GLU A 207 7.79 1.93 -23.61
C GLU A 207 8.68 0.67 -23.60
N GLY A 208 8.85 0.02 -22.45
CA GLY A 208 9.59 -1.24 -22.35
C GLY A 208 8.94 -2.38 -23.12
N LEU A 209 7.62 -2.56 -22.96
CA LEU A 209 6.86 -3.59 -23.66
C LEU A 209 6.94 -3.43 -25.19
N SER A 210 6.99 -2.21 -25.70
CA SER A 210 7.17 -1.95 -27.14
C SER A 210 8.51 -2.41 -27.71
N LYS A 211 9.46 -2.78 -26.85
CA LYS A 211 10.80 -3.26 -27.23
C LYS A 211 10.93 -4.79 -27.18
N ILE A 212 9.86 -5.50 -26.87
CA ILE A 212 9.83 -6.97 -26.96
C ILE A 212 9.88 -7.39 -28.44
N LYS A 213 10.81 -8.31 -28.79
CA LYS A 213 11.06 -8.71 -30.17
C LYS A 213 10.83 -10.21 -30.44
N ASN A 214 11.01 -11.06 -29.43
CA ASN A 214 11.26 -12.47 -29.64
C ASN A 214 10.05 -13.38 -29.32
N TYR A 215 8.93 -12.77 -28.85
CA TYR A 215 7.71 -13.51 -28.51
C TYR A 215 6.49 -12.58 -28.53
N ASP A 216 5.29 -13.18 -28.59
CA ASP A 216 4.04 -12.43 -28.43
C ASP A 216 3.68 -12.26 -26.96
N PHE A 217 2.94 -11.19 -26.65
CA PHE A 217 2.49 -10.92 -25.29
C PHE A 217 1.12 -10.27 -25.25
N HIS A 218 0.49 -10.37 -24.09
CA HIS A 218 -0.69 -9.58 -23.73
C HIS A 218 -0.43 -8.86 -22.40
N TYR A 219 -0.90 -7.63 -22.27
CA TYR A 219 -0.74 -6.85 -21.04
C TYR A 219 -2.10 -6.37 -20.53
N THR A 220 -2.48 -6.77 -19.33
CA THR A 220 -3.71 -6.38 -18.66
C THR A 220 -3.44 -5.27 -17.65
N ILE A 221 -4.20 -4.19 -17.72
CA ILE A 221 -4.14 -3.08 -16.77
C ILE A 221 -5.44 -3.07 -15.97
N ILE A 222 -5.34 -3.29 -14.64
CA ILE A 222 -6.48 -3.19 -13.72
C ILE A 222 -6.37 -1.89 -12.94
N GLY A 223 -7.35 -1.00 -13.13
CA GLY A 223 -7.42 0.24 -12.38
C GLY A 223 -8.04 1.40 -13.13
N SER A 224 -8.18 2.50 -12.42
CA SER A 224 -8.66 3.78 -12.94
C SER A 224 -7.82 4.94 -12.41
N GLY A 225 -7.88 6.09 -13.04
CA GLY A 225 -7.16 7.28 -12.58
C GLY A 225 -6.93 8.34 -13.63
N PRO A 226 -6.35 9.47 -13.23
CA PRO A 226 -6.25 10.65 -14.09
C PRO A 226 -5.32 10.49 -15.31
N GLN A 227 -4.46 9.46 -15.31
CA GLN A 227 -3.52 9.21 -16.44
C GLN A 227 -4.11 8.32 -17.55
N LEU A 228 -5.39 7.91 -17.47
CA LEU A 228 -5.99 6.97 -18.41
C LEU A 228 -5.81 7.41 -19.87
N GLU A 229 -6.09 8.65 -20.19
CA GLU A 229 -6.01 9.14 -21.58
C GLU A 229 -4.54 9.21 -22.06
N ILE A 230 -3.62 9.65 -21.22
CA ILE A 230 -2.17 9.64 -21.53
C ILE A 230 -1.68 8.21 -21.79
N ILE A 231 -2.15 7.25 -21.00
CA ILE A 231 -1.79 5.84 -21.17
C ILE A 231 -2.32 5.33 -22.53
N LYS A 232 -3.57 5.65 -22.90
CA LYS A 232 -4.15 5.29 -24.21
C LYS A 232 -3.38 5.90 -25.38
N GLU A 233 -3.00 7.18 -25.28
CA GLU A 233 -2.16 7.84 -26.28
C GLU A 233 -0.82 7.13 -26.44
N CYS A 234 -0.17 6.73 -25.34
CA CYS A 234 1.07 5.97 -25.39
C CYS A 234 0.89 4.58 -26.02
N ILE A 235 -0.23 3.89 -25.76
CA ILE A 235 -0.57 2.60 -26.38
C ILE A 235 -0.64 2.74 -27.90
N CYS A 236 -1.34 3.75 -28.41
CA CYS A 236 -1.41 4.05 -29.83
C CYS A 236 -0.01 4.39 -30.40
N LYS A 237 0.71 5.28 -29.73
CA LYS A 237 2.07 5.71 -30.14
C LYS A 237 3.05 4.54 -30.31
N TYR A 238 2.93 3.53 -29.44
CA TYR A 238 3.82 2.36 -29.44
C TYR A 238 3.27 1.16 -30.24
N ASN A 239 2.13 1.31 -30.93
CA ASN A 239 1.45 0.26 -31.70
C ASN A 239 1.13 -0.99 -30.82
N LEU A 240 0.59 -0.76 -29.63
CA LEU A 240 0.26 -1.82 -28.66
C LEU A 240 -1.24 -2.05 -28.51
N THR A 241 -2.09 -1.45 -29.36
CA THR A 241 -3.55 -1.46 -29.21
C THR A 241 -4.14 -2.87 -29.09
N ASP A 242 -3.70 -3.82 -29.93
CA ASP A 242 -4.19 -5.19 -29.94
C ASP A 242 -3.58 -6.09 -28.83
N LYS A 243 -2.63 -5.56 -28.09
CA LYS A 243 -1.89 -6.28 -27.04
C LYS A 243 -2.28 -5.89 -25.62
N ILE A 244 -3.17 -4.91 -25.43
CA ILE A 244 -3.46 -4.35 -24.12
C ILE A 244 -4.96 -4.36 -23.84
N SER A 245 -5.32 -4.81 -22.63
CA SER A 245 -6.68 -4.77 -22.10
C SER A 245 -6.76 -3.93 -20.83
N PHE A 246 -7.89 -3.22 -20.65
CA PHE A 246 -8.22 -2.49 -19.45
C PHE A 246 -9.38 -3.13 -18.70
N ILE A 247 -9.21 -3.28 -17.39
CA ILE A 247 -10.27 -3.64 -16.45
C ILE A 247 -10.36 -2.48 -15.44
N PRO A 248 -11.39 -1.63 -15.49
CA PRO A 248 -11.45 -0.43 -14.63
C PRO A 248 -11.47 -0.77 -13.14
N TYR A 249 -12.20 -1.83 -12.76
CA TYR A 249 -12.33 -2.33 -11.41
C TYR A 249 -12.79 -3.79 -11.39
N THR A 250 -12.27 -4.56 -10.43
CA THR A 250 -12.75 -5.92 -10.14
C THR A 250 -12.62 -6.23 -8.65
N HIS A 251 -13.51 -7.07 -8.12
CA HIS A 251 -13.40 -7.66 -6.78
C HIS A 251 -12.45 -8.87 -6.76
N GLU A 252 -12.18 -9.46 -7.94
CA GLU A 252 -11.43 -10.70 -8.13
C GLU A 252 -9.98 -10.44 -8.54
N VAL A 253 -9.36 -9.39 -7.97
CA VAL A 253 -8.00 -8.96 -8.34
C VAL A 253 -7.00 -10.11 -8.25
N LEU A 254 -7.03 -10.92 -7.19
CA LEU A 254 -6.08 -12.02 -7.00
C LEU A 254 -6.26 -13.12 -8.06
N GLU A 255 -7.50 -13.39 -8.44
CA GLU A 255 -7.80 -14.35 -9.50
C GLU A 255 -7.27 -13.85 -10.85
N GLU A 256 -7.54 -12.58 -11.20
CA GLU A 256 -7.00 -11.99 -12.42
C GLU A 256 -5.47 -12.01 -12.43
N VAL A 257 -4.81 -11.63 -11.33
CA VAL A 257 -3.35 -11.67 -11.21
C VAL A 257 -2.81 -13.09 -11.40
N SER A 258 -3.47 -14.11 -10.81
CA SER A 258 -3.04 -15.50 -10.91
C SER A 258 -3.09 -16.08 -12.33
N LYS A 259 -3.87 -15.50 -13.24
CA LYS A 259 -3.96 -15.90 -14.67
C LYS A 259 -2.79 -15.42 -15.51
N ASN A 260 -1.94 -14.55 -14.96
CA ASN A 260 -0.85 -13.92 -15.70
C ASN A 260 0.52 -14.51 -15.34
N ASP A 261 1.49 -14.37 -16.26
CA ASP A 261 2.84 -14.87 -16.11
C ASP A 261 3.67 -14.00 -15.19
N TYR A 262 3.53 -12.70 -15.33
CA TYR A 262 4.27 -11.71 -14.55
C TYR A 262 3.41 -10.50 -14.19
N PHE A 263 3.59 -10.04 -12.98
CA PHE A 263 3.15 -8.72 -12.56
C PHE A 263 4.25 -7.68 -12.84
N ILE A 264 3.90 -6.60 -13.52
CA ILE A 264 4.85 -5.51 -13.78
C ILE A 264 4.55 -4.32 -12.87
N GLN A 265 5.58 -3.82 -12.17
CA GLN A 265 5.49 -2.59 -11.39
C GLN A 265 6.41 -1.52 -11.97
N GLY A 266 5.79 -0.46 -12.50
CA GLY A 266 6.48 0.70 -13.02
C GLY A 266 6.60 1.89 -12.05
N SER A 267 6.36 1.72 -10.76
CA SER A 267 6.26 2.84 -9.81
C SER A 267 7.58 3.59 -9.64
N PHE A 268 7.50 4.92 -9.54
CA PHE A 268 8.64 5.77 -9.17
C PHE A 268 8.81 5.88 -7.65
N VAL A 269 7.71 5.71 -6.90
CA VAL A 269 7.70 5.72 -5.44
C VAL A 269 6.56 4.85 -4.91
N GLU A 270 6.81 4.15 -3.82
CA GLU A 270 5.81 3.37 -3.08
C GLU A 270 5.95 3.64 -1.57
N GLY A 271 4.91 3.35 -0.80
CA GLY A 271 5.06 3.14 0.64
C GLY A 271 5.42 1.68 0.90
N PHE A 272 4.44 0.82 0.60
CA PHE A 272 4.59 -0.62 0.53
C PHE A 272 3.64 -1.15 -0.57
N PRO A 273 4.15 -1.72 -1.66
CA PRO A 273 3.33 -2.05 -2.83
C PRO A 273 2.49 -3.30 -2.61
N ASN A 274 1.25 -3.12 -2.11
CA ASN A 274 0.35 -4.23 -1.80
C ASN A 274 0.04 -5.10 -3.01
N ALA A 275 -0.18 -4.52 -4.19
CA ALA A 275 -0.49 -5.27 -5.39
C ALA A 275 0.67 -6.20 -5.82
N LEU A 276 1.92 -5.74 -5.64
CA LEU A 276 3.11 -6.56 -5.86
C LEU A 276 3.20 -7.70 -4.84
N LEU A 277 2.95 -7.42 -3.56
CA LEU A 277 2.91 -8.43 -2.51
C LEU A 277 1.81 -9.47 -2.78
N GLU A 278 0.65 -9.03 -3.20
CA GLU A 278 -0.49 -9.88 -3.57
C GLU A 278 -0.19 -10.75 -4.79
N SER A 279 0.50 -10.20 -5.78
CA SER A 279 0.97 -10.97 -6.93
C SER A 279 1.85 -12.14 -6.49
N CYS A 280 2.84 -11.89 -5.66
CA CYS A 280 3.67 -12.96 -5.12
C CYS A 280 2.87 -13.97 -4.27
N SER A 281 1.84 -13.53 -3.56
CA SER A 281 1.02 -14.42 -2.71
C SER A 281 0.19 -15.44 -3.50
N VAL A 282 -0.11 -15.16 -4.76
CA VAL A 282 -0.80 -16.07 -5.71
C VAL A 282 0.16 -16.82 -6.63
N GLY A 283 1.49 -16.67 -6.44
CA GLY A 283 2.52 -17.34 -7.23
C GLY A 283 2.85 -16.63 -8.53
N THR A 284 2.35 -15.43 -8.79
CA THR A 284 2.70 -14.65 -9.97
C THR A 284 3.96 -13.82 -9.66
N PRO A 285 5.11 -14.16 -10.29
CA PRO A 285 6.36 -13.43 -10.08
C PRO A 285 6.28 -12.01 -10.62
N VAL A 286 7.24 -11.17 -10.22
CA VAL A 286 7.19 -9.76 -10.51
C VAL A 286 8.40 -9.27 -11.31
N ILE A 287 8.18 -8.27 -12.17
CA ILE A 287 9.24 -7.43 -12.75
C ILE A 287 8.99 -6.02 -12.25
N ALA A 288 9.84 -5.53 -11.35
CA ALA A 288 9.62 -4.27 -10.67
C ALA A 288 10.80 -3.33 -10.80
N PHE A 289 10.53 -2.04 -11.02
CA PHE A 289 11.55 -1.02 -10.86
C PHE A 289 11.88 -0.84 -9.37
N ASN A 290 13.17 -0.66 -9.06
CA ASN A 290 13.65 -0.40 -7.72
C ASN A 290 13.21 1.00 -7.26
N SER A 291 11.95 1.11 -6.89
CA SER A 291 11.37 2.35 -6.40
C SER A 291 11.59 2.50 -4.89
N PRO A 292 11.87 3.73 -4.40
CA PRO A 292 11.88 4.01 -2.97
C PRO A 292 10.61 3.53 -2.28
N GLY A 293 10.77 2.83 -1.15
CA GLY A 293 9.68 2.20 -0.41
C GLY A 293 9.91 0.71 -0.20
N GLY A 294 8.81 -0.07 -0.12
CA GLY A 294 8.87 -1.49 0.22
C GLY A 294 9.22 -2.45 -0.91
N THR A 295 9.45 -1.97 -2.14
CA THR A 295 9.63 -2.83 -3.32
C THR A 295 10.78 -3.81 -3.14
N LYS A 296 11.97 -3.32 -2.77
CA LYS A 296 13.16 -4.16 -2.53
C LYS A 296 13.06 -5.07 -1.30
N GLU A 297 12.10 -4.83 -0.42
CA GLU A 297 11.88 -5.69 0.75
C GLU A 297 11.00 -6.90 0.42
N ILE A 298 10.22 -6.82 -0.65
CA ILE A 298 9.35 -7.87 -1.15
C ILE A 298 10.05 -8.68 -2.24
N VAL A 299 10.72 -8.01 -3.20
CA VAL A 299 11.35 -8.69 -4.34
C VAL A 299 12.65 -9.36 -3.93
N ARG A 300 12.73 -10.67 -4.20
CA ARG A 300 13.94 -11.50 -4.08
C ARG A 300 14.35 -11.94 -5.48
N ILE A 301 15.40 -11.30 -6.00
CA ILE A 301 15.88 -11.54 -7.38
C ILE A 301 16.13 -13.02 -7.62
N GLY A 302 15.57 -13.56 -8.72
CA GLY A 302 15.70 -14.95 -9.11
C GLY A 302 14.83 -15.94 -8.32
N VAL A 303 14.10 -15.48 -7.28
CA VAL A 303 13.20 -16.30 -6.47
C VAL A 303 11.74 -15.96 -6.75
N ASN A 304 11.36 -14.68 -6.57
CA ASN A 304 9.99 -14.24 -6.79
C ASN A 304 9.87 -13.14 -7.86
N GLY A 305 10.97 -12.78 -8.51
CA GLY A 305 10.94 -11.80 -9.58
C GLY A 305 12.30 -11.17 -9.89
N PHE A 306 12.22 -10.05 -10.57
CA PHE A 306 13.34 -9.24 -11.01
C PHE A 306 13.17 -7.80 -10.53
N LEU A 307 14.24 -7.25 -9.99
CA LEU A 307 14.34 -5.84 -9.62
C LEU A 307 15.24 -5.15 -10.63
N VAL A 308 14.76 -4.09 -11.25
CA VAL A 308 15.48 -3.35 -12.29
C VAL A 308 15.68 -1.88 -11.88
N GLU A 309 16.87 -1.35 -12.12
CA GLU A 309 17.22 0.02 -11.74
C GLU A 309 16.77 1.05 -12.78
N ASN A 310 16.73 0.63 -14.05
CA ASN A 310 16.47 1.54 -15.16
C ASN A 310 15.75 0.85 -16.32
N LYS A 311 15.38 1.65 -17.32
CA LYS A 311 14.68 1.18 -18.51
C LYS A 311 15.47 0.16 -19.32
N MET A 312 16.79 0.29 -19.41
CA MET A 312 17.61 -0.65 -20.19
C MET A 312 17.63 -2.04 -19.57
N GLU A 313 17.74 -2.11 -18.24
CA GLU A 313 17.64 -3.38 -17.52
C GLU A 313 16.23 -3.98 -17.62
N PHE A 314 15.18 -3.16 -17.55
CA PHE A 314 13.80 -3.62 -17.75
C PHE A 314 13.61 -4.26 -19.13
N ILE A 315 14.08 -3.59 -20.20
CA ILE A 315 14.04 -4.13 -21.56
C ILE A 315 14.88 -5.41 -21.69
N SER A 316 16.03 -5.46 -21.05
CA SER A 316 16.89 -6.67 -21.03
C SER A 316 16.19 -7.85 -20.39
N VAL A 317 15.56 -7.68 -19.23
CA VAL A 317 14.77 -8.71 -18.55
C VAL A 317 13.60 -9.17 -19.41
N LEU A 318 12.85 -8.25 -20.02
CA LEU A 318 11.73 -8.59 -20.90
C LEU A 318 12.14 -9.42 -22.13
N ASN A 319 13.36 -9.27 -22.63
CA ASN A 319 13.84 -10.01 -23.82
C ASN A 319 14.61 -11.29 -23.47
N ASP A 320 14.78 -11.63 -22.19
CA ASP A 320 15.46 -12.84 -21.72
C ASP A 320 14.45 -13.93 -21.30
N LEU A 321 13.93 -14.67 -22.27
CA LEU A 321 12.97 -15.76 -22.02
C LEU A 321 13.53 -16.85 -21.08
N THR A 322 14.84 -17.08 -21.07
CA THR A 322 15.45 -18.07 -20.19
C THR A 322 15.29 -17.66 -18.74
N LYS A 323 15.57 -16.40 -18.42
CA LYS A 323 15.32 -15.85 -17.09
C LYS A 323 13.85 -15.89 -16.72
N LEU A 324 12.96 -15.43 -17.62
CA LEU A 324 11.53 -15.41 -17.36
C LEU A 324 10.97 -16.82 -17.09
N LYS A 325 11.51 -17.85 -17.71
CA LYS A 325 11.07 -19.24 -17.49
C LYS A 325 11.67 -19.91 -16.25
N SER A 326 12.60 -19.28 -15.55
CA SER A 326 13.37 -19.90 -14.46
C SER A 326 12.70 -19.85 -13.09
N ILE A 327 11.62 -19.07 -12.92
CA ILE A 327 11.01 -18.83 -11.59
C ILE A 327 9.95 -19.88 -11.25
N ASP A 328 10.13 -20.55 -10.12
CA ASP A 328 9.17 -21.51 -9.56
C ASP A 328 8.09 -20.78 -8.73
N LYS A 329 6.82 -21.02 -9.05
CA LYS A 329 5.67 -20.37 -8.40
C LYS A 329 5.51 -20.70 -6.93
N ASN A 330 5.85 -21.90 -6.52
CA ASN A 330 5.77 -22.27 -5.10
C ASN A 330 6.82 -21.50 -4.29
N GLU A 331 8.00 -21.30 -4.87
CA GLU A 331 9.04 -20.48 -4.24
C GLU A 331 8.64 -19.00 -4.19
N VAL A 332 7.91 -18.50 -5.20
CA VAL A 332 7.31 -17.15 -5.18
C VAL A 332 6.40 -16.99 -3.96
N ILE A 333 5.45 -17.91 -3.77
CA ILE A 333 4.51 -17.86 -2.63
C ILE A 333 5.26 -17.95 -1.30
N LYS A 334 6.14 -18.92 -1.13
CA LYS A 334 6.91 -19.14 0.11
C LYS A 334 7.73 -17.91 0.48
N SER A 335 8.29 -17.21 -0.52
CA SER A 335 9.14 -16.04 -0.31
C SER A 335 8.46 -14.90 0.44
N VAL A 336 7.14 -14.73 0.26
CA VAL A 336 6.35 -13.66 0.88
C VAL A 336 5.55 -14.15 2.08
N MET A 337 5.05 -15.40 2.06
CA MET A 337 4.26 -15.96 3.15
C MET A 337 5.04 -16.10 4.45
N SER A 338 6.33 -16.37 4.38
CA SER A 338 7.19 -16.45 5.56
C SER A 338 7.41 -15.11 6.27
N LYS A 339 7.31 -13.99 5.56
CA LYS A 339 7.68 -12.66 6.08
C LYS A 339 6.48 -11.73 6.29
N PHE A 340 5.45 -11.86 5.44
CA PHE A 340 4.33 -10.91 5.37
C PHE A 340 2.98 -11.56 5.70
N ASN A 341 2.98 -12.74 6.35
CA ASN A 341 1.73 -13.35 6.78
C ASN A 341 1.02 -12.47 7.84
N SER A 342 -0.29 -12.54 7.83
CA SER A 342 -1.12 -11.67 8.65
C SER A 342 -0.86 -11.84 10.15
N LYS A 343 -0.64 -13.08 10.61
CA LYS A 343 -0.40 -13.38 12.04
C LYS A 343 0.85 -12.69 12.58
N GLU A 344 1.96 -12.79 11.85
CA GLU A 344 3.22 -12.13 12.24
C GLU A 344 3.09 -10.61 12.27
N ILE A 345 2.40 -10.06 11.28
CA ILE A 345 2.20 -8.61 11.21
C ILE A 345 1.27 -8.13 12.34
N LEU A 346 0.17 -8.86 12.62
CA LEU A 346 -0.74 -8.53 13.73
C LEU A 346 -0.02 -8.58 15.08
N ASN A 347 0.81 -9.59 15.31
CA ASN A 347 1.62 -9.67 16.53
C ASN A 347 2.51 -8.43 16.74
N LYS A 348 3.07 -7.85 15.66
CA LYS A 348 3.84 -6.60 15.75
C LYS A 348 2.98 -5.40 16.16
N TYR A 349 1.76 -5.30 15.62
CA TYR A 349 0.81 -4.27 16.05
C TYR A 349 0.45 -4.43 17.52
N GLU A 350 0.08 -5.65 17.96
CA GLU A 350 -0.29 -5.94 19.34
C GLU A 350 0.87 -5.70 20.31
N THR A 351 2.08 -6.10 19.95
CA THR A 351 3.29 -5.81 20.71
C THR A 351 3.48 -4.31 20.90
N LEU A 352 3.38 -3.52 19.82
CA LEU A 352 3.46 -2.07 19.89
C LEU A 352 2.39 -1.49 20.82
N PHE A 353 1.14 -1.93 20.69
CA PHE A 353 0.04 -1.44 21.50
C PHE A 353 0.18 -1.82 22.97
N ASN A 354 0.78 -2.94 23.29
CA ASN A 354 1.03 -3.37 24.66
C ASN A 354 2.17 -2.61 25.33
N GLN A 355 3.17 -2.17 24.58
CA GLN A 355 4.31 -1.38 25.07
C GLN A 355 3.97 0.09 25.37
N LEU A 356 2.87 0.62 24.83
CA LEU A 356 2.41 2.01 25.02
C LEU A 356 1.39 2.16 26.15
#